data_bdc88662b2c439b6e395df5ca26e12ee
#
_entry.id   bdc88662b2c439b6e395df5ca26e12ee
#
_cell.length_a   1.000
_cell.length_b   1.000
_cell.length_c   1.000
_cell.angle_alpha   90.00
_cell.angle_beta   90.00
_cell.angle_gamma   90.00
#
_symmetry.space_group_name_H-M   'P 1'
#
loop_
_entity.id
_entity.type
_entity.pdbx_description
1 polymer ?
#
loop_
_entity_poly.entity_id
_entity_poly.type
_entity_poly.pdbx_seq_one_letter_code
_entity_poly.pdbx_strand_id
1 'polypeptide(L)'
;MTPAHLRLSDVACLRGGRLLFRGVSLALEPGGTALLTGPNGVGKSSLLRLCAGLLRPFAGTMEAVGRIALADDRLALDADRPLRDALGFWAALDGADVAAVAGSLDAMALAPLAQVPVRMLSTGQRKRATLAHVIASGAPIWLLDEPGNGLDTASLDLLGAAIARHLAAGGIILAASHQHLPIATPVTLSLADHQAETA
;
A
#
# COMPACT_ATOMS: atom_id res chain seq x y z
N MET A 1 10.88 16.21 -14.90
CA MET A 1 9.82 15.22 -14.53
C MET A 1 8.98 15.88 -13.44
N THR A 2 7.66 15.82 -13.55
CA THR A 2 6.77 16.32 -12.49
C THR A 2 6.95 15.44 -11.24
N PRO A 3 7.10 16.03 -10.04
CA PRO A 3 7.21 15.27 -8.81
C PRO A 3 5.92 14.46 -8.55
N ALA A 4 6.06 13.30 -7.91
CA ALA A 4 4.91 12.48 -7.54
C ALA A 4 4.03 13.24 -6.53
N HIS A 5 2.71 13.12 -6.67
CA HIS A 5 1.75 13.63 -5.67
C HIS A 5 0.45 12.82 -5.69
N LEU A 6 -0.27 12.88 -4.58
CA LEU A 6 -1.59 12.28 -4.43
C LEU A 6 -2.52 13.33 -3.82
N ARG A 7 -3.62 13.67 -4.51
CA ARG A 7 -4.61 14.66 -4.06
C ARG A 7 -6.01 14.12 -4.14
N LEU A 8 -6.73 14.30 -3.07
CA LEU A 8 -8.16 14.02 -2.94
C LEU A 8 -8.86 15.34 -2.64
N SER A 9 -9.96 15.64 -3.36
CA SER A 9 -10.77 16.84 -3.16
C SER A 9 -12.23 16.43 -3.04
N ASP A 10 -12.78 16.58 -1.82
CA ASP A 10 -14.19 16.30 -1.47
C ASP A 10 -14.67 14.90 -1.90
N VAL A 11 -13.80 13.90 -1.80
CA VAL A 11 -14.07 12.55 -2.29
C VAL A 11 -15.14 11.88 -1.44
N ALA A 12 -16.12 11.27 -2.14
CA ALA A 12 -17.15 10.42 -1.54
C ALA A 12 -17.10 9.01 -2.14
N CYS A 13 -17.45 8.01 -1.35
CA CYS A 13 -17.47 6.60 -1.74
C CYS A 13 -18.80 5.93 -1.46
N LEU A 14 -19.43 5.40 -2.52
CA LEU A 14 -20.65 4.60 -2.44
C LEU A 14 -20.30 3.13 -2.76
N ARG A 15 -20.70 2.19 -1.90
CA ARG A 15 -20.49 0.75 -2.10
C ARG A 15 -21.75 -0.03 -1.72
N GLY A 16 -22.23 -0.88 -2.64
CA GLY A 16 -23.42 -1.69 -2.38
C GLY A 16 -24.64 -0.88 -1.97
N GLY A 17 -24.85 0.31 -2.54
CA GLY A 17 -25.94 1.21 -2.18
C GLY A 17 -25.74 1.99 -0.88
N ARG A 18 -24.63 1.79 -0.15
CA ARG A 18 -24.31 2.51 1.09
C ARG A 18 -23.23 3.55 0.84
N LEU A 19 -23.47 4.78 1.25
CA LEU A 19 -22.46 5.83 1.29
C LEU A 19 -21.53 5.57 2.50
N LEU A 20 -20.27 5.26 2.23
CA LEU A 20 -19.28 4.93 3.27
C LEU A 20 -18.72 6.20 3.92
N PHE A 21 -18.34 7.17 3.09
CA PHE A 21 -17.80 8.46 3.54
C PHE A 21 -18.05 9.53 2.47
N ARG A 22 -17.93 10.80 2.87
CA ARG A 22 -18.04 11.99 2.01
C ARG A 22 -17.12 13.11 2.46
N GLY A 23 -16.74 14.00 1.53
CA GLY A 23 -15.97 15.20 1.85
C GLY A 23 -14.51 14.92 2.24
N VAL A 24 -13.95 13.77 1.82
CA VAL A 24 -12.57 13.43 2.13
C VAL A 24 -11.64 14.24 1.26
N SER A 25 -10.76 15.05 1.89
CA SER A 25 -9.73 15.83 1.21
C SER A 25 -8.37 15.56 1.84
N LEU A 26 -7.36 15.35 1.00
CA LEU A 26 -5.98 15.05 1.41
C LEU A 26 -5.03 15.47 0.30
N ALA A 27 -3.89 16.05 0.66
CA ALA A 27 -2.81 16.30 -0.29
C ALA A 27 -1.50 15.75 0.27
N LEU A 28 -0.83 14.90 -0.51
CA LEU A 28 0.50 14.35 -0.19
C LEU A 28 1.46 14.72 -1.31
N GLU A 29 2.54 15.38 -0.94
CA GLU A 29 3.67 15.75 -1.77
C GLU A 29 4.85 14.78 -1.51
N PRO A 30 5.96 14.83 -2.27
CA PRO A 30 7.10 13.95 -2.06
C PRO A 30 7.59 13.90 -0.60
N GLY A 31 7.77 12.71 -0.07
CA GLY A 31 8.08 12.46 1.34
C GLY A 31 6.86 12.50 2.27
N GLY A 32 5.68 12.83 1.74
CA GLY A 32 4.44 12.92 2.51
C GLY A 32 3.90 11.57 2.94
N THR A 33 3.33 11.54 4.15
CA THR A 33 2.71 10.33 4.71
C THR A 33 1.36 10.63 5.33
N ALA A 34 0.39 9.73 5.13
CA ALA A 34 -0.87 9.78 5.85
C ALA A 34 -1.27 8.39 6.38
N LEU A 35 -1.89 8.40 7.56
CA LEU A 35 -2.47 7.23 8.20
C LEU A 35 -3.99 7.36 8.23
N LEU A 36 -4.67 6.43 7.57
CA LEU A 36 -6.11 6.29 7.62
C LEU A 36 -6.52 5.54 8.89
N THR A 37 -7.34 6.18 9.69
CA THR A 37 -7.88 5.61 10.92
C THR A 37 -9.40 5.49 10.87
N GLY A 38 -9.97 4.75 11.81
CA GLY A 38 -11.40 4.53 11.95
C GLY A 38 -11.78 3.06 12.08
N PRO A 39 -13.02 2.76 12.48
CA PRO A 39 -13.48 1.40 12.74
C PRO A 39 -13.45 0.51 11.49
N ASN A 40 -13.61 -0.80 11.70
CA ASN A 40 -13.75 -1.74 10.59
C ASN A 40 -15.01 -1.43 9.79
N GLY A 41 -14.93 -1.55 8.47
CA GLY A 41 -16.04 -1.27 7.57
C GLY A 41 -16.29 0.23 7.28
N VAL A 42 -15.53 1.17 7.88
CA VAL A 42 -15.67 2.62 7.62
C VAL A 42 -15.30 3.01 6.19
N GLY A 43 -14.52 2.19 5.47
CA GLY A 43 -14.17 2.44 4.08
C GLY A 43 -12.67 2.65 3.81
N LYS A 44 -11.76 2.37 4.77
CA LYS A 44 -10.31 2.54 4.61
C LYS A 44 -9.78 1.86 3.35
N SER A 45 -10.04 0.56 3.18
CA SER A 45 -9.65 -0.20 1.98
C SER A 45 -10.32 0.32 0.71
N SER A 46 -11.55 0.85 0.82
CA SER A 46 -12.23 1.47 -0.33
C SER A 46 -11.55 2.76 -0.76
N LEU A 47 -11.08 3.59 0.19
CA LEU A 47 -10.33 4.80 -0.12
C LEU A 47 -8.97 4.45 -0.77
N LEU A 48 -8.25 3.47 -0.25
CA LEU A 48 -7.01 3.00 -0.88
C LEU A 48 -7.25 2.50 -2.32
N ARG A 49 -8.33 1.73 -2.54
CA ARG A 49 -8.70 1.26 -3.89
C ARG A 49 -9.15 2.39 -4.82
N LEU A 50 -9.78 3.44 -4.30
CA LEU A 50 -10.05 4.68 -5.06
C LEU A 50 -8.73 5.33 -5.48
N CYS A 51 -7.78 5.50 -4.56
CA CYS A 51 -6.45 6.05 -4.86
C CYS A 51 -5.67 5.19 -5.86
N ALA A 52 -5.86 3.87 -5.84
CA ALA A 52 -5.27 2.94 -6.80
C ALA A 52 -5.98 2.95 -8.19
N GLY A 53 -7.03 3.73 -8.36
CA GLY A 53 -7.83 3.74 -9.60
C GLY A 53 -8.70 2.48 -9.82
N LEU A 54 -8.79 1.60 -8.81
CA LEU A 54 -9.59 0.37 -8.87
C LEU A 54 -11.08 0.63 -8.59
N LEU A 55 -11.41 1.80 -8.08
CA LEU A 55 -12.77 2.28 -7.86
C LEU A 55 -12.90 3.71 -8.37
N ARG A 56 -14.11 4.09 -8.77
CA ARG A 56 -14.43 5.47 -9.11
C ARG A 56 -15.02 6.18 -7.90
N PRO A 57 -14.67 7.45 -7.65
CA PRO A 57 -15.32 8.24 -6.62
C PRO A 57 -16.79 8.45 -6.98
N PHE A 58 -17.68 8.45 -5.97
CA PHE A 58 -19.08 8.79 -6.13
C PHE A 58 -19.26 10.31 -6.33
N ALA A 59 -18.44 11.11 -5.65
CA ALA A 59 -18.32 12.55 -5.82
C ALA A 59 -16.90 12.99 -5.50
N GLY A 60 -16.55 14.22 -5.86
CA GLY A 60 -15.21 14.76 -5.69
C GLY A 60 -14.24 14.29 -6.79
N THR A 61 -12.99 14.63 -6.63
CA THR A 61 -11.93 14.30 -7.60
C THR A 61 -10.72 13.68 -6.91
N MET A 62 -10.02 12.81 -7.63
CA MET A 62 -8.76 12.22 -7.21
C MET A 62 -7.75 12.40 -8.34
N GLU A 63 -6.58 12.93 -7.97
CA GLU A 63 -5.45 13.10 -8.86
C GLU A 63 -4.23 12.41 -8.27
N ALA A 64 -3.54 11.63 -9.08
CA ALA A 64 -2.27 11.01 -8.71
C ALA A 64 -1.29 11.19 -9.88
N VAL A 65 -0.11 11.68 -9.57
CA VAL A 65 1.02 11.76 -10.50
C VAL A 65 2.12 10.84 -10.00
N GLY A 66 2.52 9.90 -10.84
CA GLY A 66 3.43 8.81 -10.49
C GLY A 66 2.73 7.46 -10.46
N ARG A 67 3.55 6.38 -10.56
CA ARG A 67 3.03 5.01 -10.43
C ARG A 67 2.61 4.74 -8.99
N ILE A 68 1.60 3.89 -8.84
CA ILE A 68 1.05 3.49 -7.55
C ILE A 68 1.28 1.99 -7.35
N ALA A 69 1.77 1.60 -6.18
CA ALA A 69 1.78 0.22 -5.73
C ALA A 69 0.82 0.06 -4.55
N LEU A 70 -0.05 -0.94 -4.64
CA LEU A 70 -1.03 -1.28 -3.61
C LEU A 70 -0.64 -2.61 -2.94
N ALA A 71 -0.50 -2.59 -1.61
CA ALA A 71 -0.46 -3.79 -0.77
C ALA A 71 -1.79 -3.93 -0.04
N ASP A 72 -2.61 -4.88 -0.43
CA ASP A 72 -3.83 -5.25 0.28
C ASP A 72 -3.75 -6.70 0.80
N ASP A 73 -4.86 -7.26 1.24
CA ASP A 73 -4.97 -8.62 1.75
C ASP A 73 -4.81 -9.69 0.67
N ARG A 74 -4.83 -9.31 -0.61
CA ARG A 74 -4.72 -10.22 -1.75
C ARG A 74 -3.28 -10.30 -2.22
N LEU A 75 -2.72 -11.49 -2.15
CA LEU A 75 -1.41 -11.75 -2.74
C LEU A 75 -1.58 -11.90 -4.27
N ALA A 76 -1.09 -10.92 -5.01
CA ALA A 76 -1.15 -10.90 -6.48
C ALA A 76 -0.10 -11.80 -7.15
N LEU A 77 0.68 -12.57 -6.38
CA LEU A 77 1.73 -13.45 -6.89
C LEU A 77 1.18 -14.80 -7.31
N ASP A 78 1.64 -15.32 -8.43
CA ASP A 78 1.30 -16.66 -8.92
C ASP A 78 1.75 -17.72 -7.90
N ALA A 79 0.77 -18.50 -7.41
CA ALA A 79 0.96 -19.46 -6.33
C ALA A 79 1.93 -20.60 -6.68
N ASP A 80 2.00 -20.98 -7.94
CA ASP A 80 2.79 -22.14 -8.40
C ASP A 80 4.21 -21.78 -8.83
N ARG A 81 4.50 -20.50 -9.00
CA ARG A 81 5.84 -20.04 -9.36
C ARG A 81 6.76 -19.90 -8.15
N PRO A 82 8.08 -20.07 -8.35
CA PRO A 82 9.08 -19.62 -7.38
C PRO A 82 8.87 -18.15 -7.04
N LEU A 83 9.06 -17.77 -5.77
CA LEU A 83 8.82 -16.40 -5.30
C LEU A 83 9.55 -15.35 -6.15
N ARG A 84 10.83 -15.60 -6.48
CA ARG A 84 11.62 -14.69 -7.32
C ARG A 84 10.98 -14.47 -8.69
N ASP A 85 10.48 -15.55 -9.32
CA ASP A 85 9.94 -15.48 -10.67
C ASP A 85 8.54 -14.80 -10.66
N ALA A 86 7.75 -15.05 -9.61
CA ALA A 86 6.46 -14.39 -9.40
C ALA A 86 6.63 -12.87 -9.18
N LEU A 87 7.61 -12.45 -8.39
CA LEU A 87 7.98 -11.02 -8.22
C LEU A 87 8.55 -10.44 -9.51
N GLY A 88 9.40 -11.20 -10.22
CA GLY A 88 10.03 -10.78 -11.48
C GLY A 88 9.01 -10.48 -12.58
N PHE A 89 7.91 -11.25 -12.63
CA PHE A 89 6.83 -11.00 -13.57
C PHE A 89 6.23 -9.58 -13.40
N TRP A 90 5.90 -9.21 -12.16
CA TRP A 90 5.33 -7.91 -11.87
C TRP A 90 6.35 -6.78 -12.01
N ALA A 91 7.57 -7.00 -11.53
CA ALA A 91 8.65 -6.02 -11.69
C ALA A 91 8.90 -5.69 -13.18
N ALA A 92 8.89 -6.69 -14.06
CA ALA A 92 9.03 -6.48 -15.50
C ALA A 92 7.88 -5.65 -16.10
N LEU A 93 6.63 -5.88 -15.66
CA LEU A 93 5.47 -5.07 -16.06
C LEU A 93 5.61 -3.61 -15.59
N ASP A 94 6.19 -3.40 -14.43
CA ASP A 94 6.47 -2.07 -13.87
C ASP A 94 7.72 -1.40 -14.46
N GLY A 95 8.44 -2.10 -15.37
CA GLY A 95 9.69 -1.60 -15.95
C GLY A 95 10.88 -1.64 -14.98
N ALA A 96 10.78 -2.39 -13.90
CA ALA A 96 11.87 -2.63 -12.96
C ALA A 96 12.75 -3.82 -13.42
N ASP A 97 13.99 -3.83 -12.97
CA ASP A 97 14.97 -4.83 -13.34
C ASP A 97 15.10 -5.98 -12.31
N VAL A 98 15.95 -6.96 -12.63
CA VAL A 98 16.23 -8.10 -11.76
C VAL A 98 16.85 -7.66 -10.42
N ALA A 99 17.61 -6.57 -10.41
CA ALA A 99 18.24 -6.05 -9.20
C ALA A 99 17.20 -5.52 -8.21
N ALA A 100 16.11 -4.90 -8.71
CA ALA A 100 14.98 -4.46 -7.88
C ALA A 100 14.30 -5.64 -7.17
N VAL A 101 14.13 -6.78 -7.87
CA VAL A 101 13.58 -8.00 -7.26
C VAL A 101 14.51 -8.55 -6.18
N ALA A 102 15.82 -8.66 -6.46
CA ALA A 102 16.79 -9.13 -5.47
C ALA A 102 16.82 -8.22 -4.23
N GLY A 103 16.87 -6.89 -4.43
CA GLY A 103 16.84 -5.91 -3.34
C GLY A 103 15.55 -5.97 -2.52
N SER A 104 14.41 -6.25 -3.14
CA SER A 104 13.13 -6.40 -2.42
C SER A 104 13.07 -7.67 -1.57
N LEU A 105 13.62 -8.77 -2.08
CA LEU A 105 13.74 -10.02 -1.33
C LEU A 105 14.66 -9.85 -0.12
N ASP A 106 15.78 -9.17 -0.29
CA ASP A 106 16.71 -8.87 0.81
C ASP A 106 16.05 -7.95 1.85
N ALA A 107 15.38 -6.89 1.40
CA ALA A 107 14.70 -5.93 2.27
C ALA A 107 13.65 -6.60 3.18
N MET A 108 13.01 -7.67 2.72
CA MET A 108 11.98 -8.41 3.46
C MET A 108 12.50 -9.75 4.04
N ALA A 109 13.82 -9.98 4.06
CA ALA A 109 14.45 -11.22 4.52
C ALA A 109 13.84 -12.48 3.87
N LEU A 110 13.59 -12.42 2.56
CA LEU A 110 13.02 -13.50 1.75
C LEU A 110 14.01 -14.12 0.76
N ALA A 111 15.25 -13.64 0.70
CA ALA A 111 16.25 -14.16 -0.22
C ALA A 111 16.46 -15.70 -0.11
N PRO A 112 16.49 -16.32 1.10
CA PRO A 112 16.57 -17.78 1.21
C PRO A 112 15.36 -18.52 0.63
N LEU A 113 14.24 -17.85 0.45
CA LEU A 113 12.98 -18.40 -0.07
C LEU A 113 12.74 -18.09 -1.54
N ALA A 114 13.69 -17.47 -2.23
CA ALA A 114 13.57 -17.02 -3.61
C ALA A 114 13.14 -18.12 -4.60
N GLN A 115 13.55 -19.36 -4.35
CA GLN A 115 13.22 -20.54 -5.17
C GLN A 115 12.01 -21.34 -4.66
N VAL A 116 11.41 -20.92 -3.54
CA VAL A 116 10.26 -21.62 -2.96
C VAL A 116 8.99 -21.19 -3.69
N PRO A 117 8.12 -22.12 -4.11
CA PRO A 117 6.81 -21.77 -4.67
C PRO A 117 5.99 -20.94 -3.70
N VAL A 118 5.30 -19.90 -4.21
CA VAL A 118 4.55 -18.94 -3.37
C VAL A 118 3.49 -19.63 -2.50
N ARG A 119 2.84 -20.71 -2.99
CA ARG A 119 1.87 -21.48 -2.20
C ARG A 119 2.46 -22.12 -0.93
N MET A 120 3.77 -22.37 -0.90
CA MET A 120 4.45 -23.00 0.23
C MET A 120 4.89 -22.00 1.31
N LEU A 121 4.75 -20.72 1.05
CA LEU A 121 5.07 -19.69 2.04
C LEU A 121 4.06 -19.69 3.20
N SER A 122 4.55 -19.50 4.42
CA SER A 122 3.70 -19.24 5.58
C SER A 122 2.93 -17.91 5.43
N THR A 123 1.92 -17.68 6.28
CA THR A 123 1.13 -16.45 6.26
C THR A 123 2.01 -15.19 6.42
N GLY A 124 2.93 -15.19 7.39
CA GLY A 124 3.87 -14.07 7.59
C GLY A 124 4.84 -13.90 6.40
N GLN A 125 5.32 -15.00 5.80
CA GLN A 125 6.15 -14.95 4.60
C GLN A 125 5.38 -14.41 3.40
N ARG A 126 4.10 -14.77 3.22
CA ARG A 126 3.24 -14.21 2.17
C ARG A 126 3.02 -12.71 2.37
N LYS A 127 2.80 -12.25 3.61
CA LYS A 127 2.67 -10.83 3.90
C LYS A 127 3.94 -10.07 3.55
N ARG A 128 5.11 -10.59 3.93
CA ARG A 128 6.40 -10.02 3.51
C ARG A 128 6.60 -10.05 2.00
N ALA A 129 6.11 -11.08 1.30
CA ALA A 129 6.17 -11.16 -0.16
C ALA A 129 5.29 -10.09 -0.84
N THR A 130 4.11 -9.76 -0.26
CA THR A 130 3.29 -8.61 -0.70
C THR A 130 4.06 -7.30 -0.57
N LEU A 131 4.77 -7.10 0.54
CA LEU A 131 5.60 -5.91 0.75
C LEU A 131 6.82 -5.89 -0.20
N ALA A 132 7.46 -7.04 -0.41
CA ALA A 132 8.54 -7.16 -1.39
C ALA A 132 8.06 -6.81 -2.81
N HIS A 133 6.84 -7.18 -3.20
CA HIS A 133 6.24 -6.78 -4.48
C HIS A 133 6.12 -5.25 -4.59
N VAL A 134 5.60 -4.58 -3.55
CA VAL A 134 5.52 -3.11 -3.52
C VAL A 134 6.91 -2.47 -3.64
N ILE A 135 7.91 -2.99 -2.94
CA ILE A 135 9.29 -2.49 -3.03
C ILE A 135 9.86 -2.68 -4.44
N ALA A 136 9.69 -3.89 -5.01
CA ALA A 136 10.21 -4.23 -6.34
C ALA A 136 9.61 -3.39 -7.47
N SER A 137 8.36 -2.92 -7.31
CA SER A 137 7.71 -2.07 -8.30
C SER A 137 8.44 -0.75 -8.55
N GLY A 138 9.19 -0.25 -7.57
CA GLY A 138 9.82 1.08 -7.62
C GLY A 138 8.79 2.22 -7.77
N ALA A 139 7.52 1.98 -7.42
CA ALA A 139 6.47 2.99 -7.50
C ALA A 139 6.71 4.10 -6.47
N PRO A 140 6.59 5.39 -6.83
CA PRO A 140 6.78 6.49 -5.90
C PRO A 140 5.62 6.64 -4.90
N ILE A 141 4.46 6.04 -5.14
CA ILE A 141 3.30 6.11 -4.24
C ILE A 141 2.96 4.71 -3.74
N TRP A 142 3.03 4.51 -2.43
CA TRP A 142 2.66 3.27 -1.77
C TRP A 142 1.32 3.42 -1.07
N LEU A 143 0.38 2.54 -1.38
CA LEU A 143 -0.91 2.38 -0.70
C LEU A 143 -0.86 1.08 0.10
N LEU A 144 -0.94 1.17 1.42
CA LEU A 144 -0.71 0.03 2.31
C LEU A 144 -1.96 -0.25 3.15
N ASP A 145 -2.64 -1.38 2.90
CA ASP A 145 -3.82 -1.81 3.65
C ASP A 145 -3.40 -2.83 4.72
N GLU A 146 -3.45 -2.43 5.98
CA GLU A 146 -3.05 -3.22 7.15
C GLU A 146 -1.68 -3.92 6.96
N PRO A 147 -0.61 -3.16 6.62
CA PRO A 147 0.67 -3.77 6.25
C PRO A 147 1.36 -4.51 7.41
N GLY A 148 1.06 -4.15 8.66
CA GLY A 148 1.60 -4.78 9.87
C GLY A 148 0.88 -6.05 10.30
N ASN A 149 -0.33 -6.31 9.82
CA ASN A 149 -1.11 -7.46 10.28
C ASN A 149 -0.42 -8.79 9.97
N GLY A 150 -0.25 -9.61 11.03
CA GLY A 150 0.38 -10.93 10.91
C GLY A 150 1.90 -10.91 10.79
N LEU A 151 2.54 -9.75 10.96
CA LEU A 151 3.99 -9.61 11.07
C LEU A 151 4.43 -9.74 12.54
N ASP A 152 5.55 -10.42 12.75
CA ASP A 152 6.30 -10.40 14.01
C ASP A 152 7.12 -9.10 14.14
N THR A 153 7.70 -8.87 15.31
CA THR A 153 8.48 -7.66 15.61
C THR A 153 9.63 -7.47 14.60
N ALA A 154 10.38 -8.53 14.29
CA ALA A 154 11.48 -8.45 13.34
C ALA A 154 10.99 -8.06 11.94
N SER A 155 9.84 -8.58 11.50
CA SER A 155 9.23 -8.22 10.21
C SER A 155 8.67 -6.78 10.21
N LEU A 156 8.19 -6.27 11.35
CA LEU A 156 7.80 -4.87 11.50
C LEU A 156 9.01 -3.93 11.40
N ASP A 157 10.17 -4.32 11.93
CA ASP A 157 11.42 -3.57 11.80
C ASP A 157 11.87 -3.50 10.33
N LEU A 158 11.76 -4.60 9.59
CA LEU A 158 12.04 -4.63 8.14
C LEU A 158 11.08 -3.69 7.37
N LEU A 159 9.79 -3.71 7.70
CA LEU A 159 8.81 -2.79 7.12
C LEU A 159 9.18 -1.34 7.42
N GLY A 160 9.55 -1.04 8.66
CA GLY A 160 9.99 0.30 9.07
C GLY A 160 11.20 0.79 8.30
N ALA A 161 12.20 -0.07 8.12
CA ALA A 161 13.39 0.26 7.34
C ALA A 161 13.07 0.51 5.85
N ALA A 162 12.14 -0.27 5.28
CA ALA A 162 11.68 -0.09 3.90
C ALA A 162 10.91 1.24 3.74
N ILE A 163 10.00 1.55 4.66
CA ILE A 163 9.26 2.81 4.71
C ILE A 163 10.22 4.00 4.80
N ALA A 164 11.17 3.97 5.74
CA ALA A 164 12.13 5.05 5.94
C ALA A 164 12.96 5.31 4.67
N ARG A 165 13.41 4.25 4.00
CA ARG A 165 14.15 4.34 2.73
C ARG A 165 13.31 4.92 1.61
N HIS A 166 12.04 4.50 1.50
CA HIS A 166 11.11 4.99 0.49
C HIS A 166 10.86 6.50 0.65
N LEU A 167 10.60 6.95 1.88
CA LEU A 167 10.36 8.35 2.19
C LEU A 167 11.62 9.21 1.99
N ALA A 168 12.80 8.71 2.37
CA ALA A 168 14.07 9.40 2.13
C ALA A 168 14.36 9.61 0.63
N ALA A 169 13.83 8.74 -0.23
CA ALA A 169 13.88 8.89 -1.69
C ALA A 169 12.77 9.81 -2.26
N GLY A 170 11.97 10.46 -1.42
CA GLY A 170 10.85 11.30 -1.83
C GLY A 170 9.58 10.53 -2.15
N GLY A 171 9.48 9.28 -1.73
CA GLY A 171 8.27 8.48 -1.89
C GLY A 171 7.11 8.98 -1.03
N ILE A 172 5.89 8.60 -1.39
CA ILE A 172 4.63 8.95 -0.71
C ILE A 172 4.01 7.69 -0.14
N ILE A 173 3.45 7.76 1.07
CA ILE A 173 2.75 6.64 1.69
C ILE A 173 1.36 7.07 2.18
N LEU A 174 0.34 6.35 1.76
CA LEU A 174 -1.00 6.36 2.35
C LEU A 174 -1.26 4.96 2.92
N ALA A 175 -1.32 4.85 4.25
CA ALA A 175 -1.51 3.58 4.92
C ALA A 175 -2.81 3.56 5.72
N ALA A 176 -3.49 2.42 5.74
CA ALA A 176 -4.57 2.12 6.66
C ALA A 176 -4.06 1.12 7.70
N SER A 177 -4.19 1.41 8.98
CA SER A 177 -3.80 0.49 10.05
C SER A 177 -4.53 0.76 11.33
N HIS A 178 -4.82 -0.31 12.07
CA HIS A 178 -5.26 -0.27 13.47
C HIS A 178 -4.09 -0.40 14.46
N GLN A 179 -2.93 -0.83 13.98
CA GLN A 179 -1.72 -0.99 14.76
C GLN A 179 -0.79 0.19 14.51
N HIS A 180 0.10 0.42 15.46
CA HIS A 180 1.18 1.38 15.28
C HIS A 180 2.09 0.93 14.14
N LEU A 181 2.20 1.75 13.10
CA LEU A 181 3.17 1.56 12.03
C LEU A 181 4.44 2.40 12.31
N PRO A 182 5.61 1.91 11.93
CA PRO A 182 6.87 2.65 12.10
C PRO A 182 7.00 3.78 11.04
N ILE A 183 6.03 4.68 11.02
CA ILE A 183 5.97 5.86 10.15
C ILE A 183 6.17 7.10 11.04
N ALA A 184 7.19 7.89 10.73
CA ALA A 184 7.43 9.13 11.46
C ALA A 184 6.37 10.18 11.08
N THR A 185 5.71 10.78 12.07
CA THR A 185 4.81 11.94 11.94
C THR A 185 3.83 11.93 10.76
N PRO A 186 3.02 10.87 10.56
CA PRO A 186 2.04 10.87 9.48
C PRO A 186 0.91 11.87 9.74
N VAL A 187 0.36 12.46 8.68
CA VAL A 187 -0.94 13.13 8.77
C VAL A 187 -1.99 12.07 9.11
N THR A 188 -2.77 12.28 10.16
CA THR A 188 -3.86 11.34 10.49
C THR A 188 -5.14 11.79 9.83
N LEU A 189 -5.76 10.90 9.05
CA LEU A 189 -7.06 11.09 8.43
C LEU A 189 -8.06 10.09 9.03
N SER A 190 -8.94 10.59 9.90
CA SER A 190 -10.01 9.79 10.50
C SER A 190 -11.19 9.69 9.53
N LEU A 191 -11.43 8.53 8.96
CA LEU A 191 -12.61 8.31 8.11
C LEU A 191 -13.93 8.28 8.92
N ALA A 192 -13.85 8.11 10.24
CA ALA A 192 -15.03 8.20 11.08
C ALA A 192 -15.67 9.61 11.05
N ASP A 193 -14.82 10.65 10.93
CA ASP A 193 -15.26 12.05 10.88
C ASP A 193 -15.92 12.41 9.53
N HIS A 194 -15.78 11.53 8.55
CA HIS A 194 -16.32 11.68 7.19
C HIS A 194 -17.48 10.71 6.90
N GLN A 195 -17.97 9.98 7.91
CA GLN A 195 -19.12 9.09 7.71
C GLN A 195 -20.37 9.87 7.30
N ALA A 196 -21.13 9.31 6.38
CA ALA A 196 -22.47 9.81 6.12
C ALA A 196 -23.37 9.48 7.33
N GLU A 197 -24.08 10.48 7.84
CA GLU A 197 -25.13 10.22 8.82
C GLU A 197 -26.08 9.18 8.24
N THR A 198 -26.28 8.11 8.98
CA THR A 198 -27.30 7.11 8.66
C THR A 198 -28.66 7.80 8.85
N ALA A 199 -29.33 8.11 7.73
CA ALA A 199 -30.71 8.55 7.75
C ALA A 199 -31.63 7.39 8.15
#